data_90ce9f33747da58ae20ed37205c5d80a
#
_entry.id   90ce9f33747da58ae20ed37205c5d80a
#
_cell.length_a   1.000
_cell.length_b   1.000
_cell.length_c   1.000
_cell.angle_alpha   90.00
_cell.angle_beta   90.00
_cell.angle_gamma   90.00
#
_symmetry.space_group_name_H-M   'P 1'
#
loop_
_entity.id
_entity.type
_entity.pdbx_description
1 polymer ?
#
loop_
_entity_poly.entity_id
_entity_poly.type
_entity_poly.pdbx_seq_one_letter_code
_entity_poly.pdbx_strand_id
1 'polypeptide(L)'
;MTSVYHTPVLLEESVRLLDIDPAGTYVDLTFGGGGHSRRILSALGDRGRLYAFDQDRDTRDNCPEDSRFHYVESNFRFMRGALRLRGVTRVDGILADLGVSSHHFDAVERGFSFRGSAPVSYTHLRAHETSQDL
;
A
#
# COMPACT_ATOMS: atom_id res chain seq x y z
N MET A 1 11.68 7.69 18.46
CA MET A 1 10.88 7.09 18.13
C MET A 1 9.55 7.53 18.26
N THR A 2 9.27 8.58 17.78
CA THR A 2 8.00 9.18 17.90
C THR A 2 6.93 8.46 17.17
N SER A 3 7.27 7.74 16.17
CA SER A 3 6.26 7.06 15.41
C SER A 3 5.71 5.85 16.10
N VAL A 4 6.32 5.50 17.19
CA VAL A 4 5.94 4.27 17.85
C VAL A 4 4.54 4.27 18.39
N TYR A 5 4.10 5.38 18.94
CA TYR A 5 2.85 5.35 19.62
C TYR A 5 1.62 5.61 18.80
N HIS A 6 1.74 6.04 17.57
CA HIS A 6 0.52 6.30 16.84
C HIS A 6 0.29 5.37 15.67
N THR A 7 1.27 4.54 15.35
CA THR A 7 1.10 3.70 14.21
C THR A 7 0.82 2.24 14.46
N PRO A 8 1.30 1.64 15.53
CA PRO A 8 1.15 0.18 15.63
C PRO A 8 -0.28 -0.31 15.53
N VAL A 9 -1.23 0.39 16.14
CA VAL A 9 -2.61 -0.06 16.10
C VAL A 9 -3.20 0.08 14.71
N LEU A 10 -3.02 1.23 14.08
CA LEU A 10 -3.54 1.45 12.76
C LEU A 10 -2.86 0.57 11.73
N LEU A 11 -1.58 0.34 11.91
CA LEU A 11 -0.83 -0.49 10.99
C LEU A 11 -1.37 -1.91 11.01
N GLU A 12 -1.53 -2.48 12.19
CA GLU A 12 -2.03 -3.86 12.29
C GLU A 12 -3.45 -3.98 11.77
N GLU A 13 -4.28 -3.02 12.08
CA GLU A 13 -5.65 -3.06 11.65
C GLU A 13 -5.76 -2.92 10.13
N SER A 14 -5.00 -2.01 9.55
CA SER A 14 -5.02 -1.81 8.11
C SER A 14 -4.58 -3.06 7.37
N VAL A 15 -3.51 -3.69 7.85
CA VAL A 15 -3.01 -4.88 7.20
C VAL A 15 -3.97 -6.04 7.40
N ARG A 16 -4.58 -6.14 8.58
CA ARG A 16 -5.54 -7.20 8.81
C ARG A 16 -6.74 -7.09 7.88
N LEU A 17 -7.17 -5.86 7.56
CA LEU A 17 -8.28 -5.67 6.64
C LEU A 17 -7.98 -6.15 5.24
N LEU A 18 -6.72 -6.21 4.88
CA LEU A 18 -6.35 -6.73 3.57
C LEU A 18 -6.60 -8.22 3.46
N ASP A 19 -6.61 -8.93 4.58
CA ASP A 19 -6.83 -10.37 4.61
C ASP A 19 -5.88 -11.05 3.63
N ILE A 20 -4.60 -10.91 3.88
CA ILE A 20 -3.57 -11.27 2.91
C ILE A 20 -3.53 -12.75 2.59
N ASP A 21 -3.61 -13.04 1.28
CA ASP A 21 -3.35 -14.35 0.74
C ASP A 21 -1.84 -14.47 0.58
N PRO A 22 -1.19 -15.46 1.17
CA PRO A 22 0.27 -15.55 1.07
C PRO A 22 0.82 -15.58 -0.36
N ALA A 23 0.01 -15.99 -1.33
CA ALA A 23 0.43 -16.03 -2.73
C ALA A 23 -0.07 -14.83 -3.52
N GLY A 24 -0.65 -13.83 -2.86
CA GLY A 24 -1.29 -12.71 -3.55
C GLY A 24 -0.33 -11.59 -3.91
N THR A 25 -0.87 -10.64 -4.66
CA THR A 25 -0.16 -9.44 -5.08
C THR A 25 -0.80 -8.24 -4.42
N TYR A 26 0.00 -7.47 -3.72
CA TYR A 26 -0.49 -6.34 -2.95
C TYR A 26 0.23 -5.05 -3.29
N VAL A 27 -0.42 -3.94 -3.00
CA VAL A 27 0.14 -2.62 -3.29
C VAL A 27 0.05 -1.76 -2.04
N ASP A 28 1.16 -1.10 -1.73
CA ASP A 28 1.21 -0.09 -0.67
C ASP A 28 1.42 1.24 -1.38
N LEU A 29 0.38 2.06 -1.43
CA LEU A 29 0.44 3.32 -2.16
C LEU A 29 1.18 4.42 -1.42
N THR A 30 1.44 4.21 -0.14
CA THR A 30 2.06 5.24 0.69
C THR A 30 3.18 4.62 1.50
N PHE A 31 4.25 4.25 0.80
CA PHE A 31 5.34 3.49 1.41
C PHE A 31 5.97 4.20 2.62
N GLY A 32 6.40 5.43 2.43
CA GLY A 32 6.98 6.23 3.51
C GLY A 32 8.08 5.50 4.26
N GLY A 33 7.86 5.28 5.54
CA GLY A 33 8.86 4.63 6.39
C GLY A 33 8.94 3.13 6.25
N GLY A 34 8.01 2.54 5.52
CA GLY A 34 8.07 1.11 5.24
C GLY A 34 7.38 0.21 6.24
N GLY A 35 6.71 0.79 7.23
CA GLY A 35 6.07 -0.03 8.27
C GLY A 35 4.99 -0.96 7.73
N HIS A 36 4.07 -0.41 6.96
CA HIS A 36 3.00 -1.23 6.38
C HIS A 36 3.56 -2.28 5.43
N SER A 37 4.52 -1.89 4.59
CA SER A 37 5.10 -2.82 3.65
C SER A 37 5.79 -3.98 4.34
N ARG A 38 6.54 -3.70 5.40
CA ARG A 38 7.20 -4.78 6.12
C ARG A 38 6.20 -5.72 6.77
N ARG A 39 5.11 -5.18 7.29
CA ARG A 39 4.07 -6.01 7.90
C ARG A 39 3.38 -6.87 6.85
N ILE A 40 3.12 -6.31 5.67
CA ILE A 40 2.53 -7.07 4.59
C ILE A 40 3.47 -8.21 4.18
N LEU A 41 4.75 -7.91 4.04
CA LEU A 41 5.72 -8.93 3.65
C LEU A 41 5.77 -10.08 4.66
N SER A 42 5.57 -9.76 5.93
CA SER A 42 5.59 -10.81 6.95
C SER A 42 4.44 -11.80 6.79
N ALA A 43 3.38 -11.39 6.11
CA ALA A 43 2.23 -12.26 5.88
C ALA A 43 2.27 -12.94 4.51
N LEU A 44 3.16 -12.53 3.63
CA LEU A 44 3.28 -13.11 2.30
C LEU A 44 4.16 -14.34 2.31
N GLY A 45 3.84 -15.27 1.42
CA GLY A 45 4.69 -16.43 1.20
C GLY A 45 5.61 -16.22 0.01
N ASP A 46 6.24 -17.30 -0.44
CA ASP A 46 7.24 -17.20 -1.51
C ASP A 46 6.68 -16.68 -2.81
N ARG A 47 5.41 -16.91 -3.06
CA ARG A 47 4.79 -16.47 -4.31
C ARG A 47 4.17 -15.09 -4.21
N GLY A 48 4.17 -14.51 -3.01
CA GLY A 48 3.59 -13.19 -2.83
C GLY A 48 4.42 -12.11 -3.48
N ARG A 49 3.77 -11.01 -3.77
CA ARG A 49 4.43 -9.84 -4.36
C ARG A 49 3.88 -8.58 -3.73
N LEU A 50 4.74 -7.63 -3.49
CA LEU A 50 4.34 -6.34 -2.96
C LEU A 50 4.96 -5.23 -3.78
N TYR A 51 4.13 -4.32 -4.26
CA TYR A 51 4.58 -3.14 -4.98
C TYR A 51 4.29 -1.93 -4.11
N ALA A 52 5.33 -1.17 -3.79
CA ALA A 52 5.20 -0.03 -2.89
C ALA A 52 5.55 1.25 -3.60
N PHE A 53 4.68 2.23 -3.46
CA PHE A 53 4.80 3.51 -4.16
C PHE A 53 5.17 4.64 -3.23
N ASP A 54 6.05 5.50 -3.68
CA ASP A 54 6.29 6.77 -3.02
C ASP A 54 6.94 7.70 -4.03
N GLN A 55 6.57 8.97 -4.01
CA GLN A 55 7.15 9.92 -4.92
C GLN A 55 8.40 10.58 -4.31
N ASP A 56 8.62 10.40 -3.04
CA ASP A 56 9.78 10.98 -2.36
C ASP A 56 10.92 9.98 -2.40
N ARG A 57 11.93 10.28 -3.20
CA ARG A 57 13.04 9.34 -3.37
C ARG A 57 13.80 9.09 -2.07
N ASP A 58 13.66 9.95 -1.08
CA ASP A 58 14.33 9.72 0.20
C ASP A 58 13.81 8.49 0.90
N THR A 59 12.59 8.05 0.58
CA THR A 59 12.04 6.86 1.19
C THR A 59 12.69 5.59 0.66
N ARG A 60 13.47 5.69 -0.40
CA ARG A 60 14.11 4.51 -0.97
C ARG A 60 15.01 3.80 0.04
N ASP A 61 15.58 4.54 0.96
CA ASP A 61 16.46 3.95 1.96
C ASP A 61 15.71 3.06 2.93
N ASN A 62 14.38 3.14 2.95
CA ASN A 62 13.58 2.33 3.84
C ASN A 62 13.16 1.01 3.23
N CYS A 63 13.58 0.74 2.00
CA CYS A 63 13.16 -0.47 1.30
C CYS A 63 13.74 -1.71 1.93
N PRO A 64 12.92 -2.71 2.20
CA PRO A 64 13.44 -3.97 2.70
C PRO A 64 14.15 -4.73 1.59
N GLU A 65 15.13 -5.54 1.97
CA GLU A 65 15.84 -6.37 1.01
C GLU A 65 15.08 -7.68 0.93
N ASP A 66 14.17 -7.75 0.00
CA ASP A 66 13.28 -8.90 -0.11
C ASP A 66 12.90 -9.03 -1.58
N SER A 67 13.07 -10.22 -2.14
CA SER A 67 12.83 -10.43 -3.57
C SER A 67 11.37 -10.25 -3.96
N ARG A 68 10.46 -10.30 -3.00
CA ARG A 68 9.03 -10.10 -3.25
C ARG A 68 8.65 -8.64 -3.26
N PHE A 69 9.53 -7.77 -2.80
CA PHE A 69 9.27 -6.34 -2.66
C PHE A 69 9.76 -5.57 -3.86
N HIS A 70 8.90 -4.71 -4.40
CA HIS A 70 9.25 -3.88 -5.55
C HIS A 70 8.90 -2.43 -5.25
N TYR A 71 9.91 -1.58 -5.29
CA TYR A 71 9.72 -0.17 -5.02
C TYR A 71 9.44 0.58 -6.31
N VAL A 72 8.41 1.42 -6.29
CA VAL A 72 8.05 2.20 -7.47
C VAL A 72 8.10 3.68 -7.07
N GLU A 73 9.08 4.39 -7.61
CA GLU A 73 9.22 5.81 -7.30
C GLU A 73 8.26 6.58 -8.19
N SER A 74 7.06 6.80 -7.71
CA SER A 74 6.02 7.44 -8.49
C SER A 74 4.90 7.87 -7.58
N ASN A 75 4.16 8.88 -8.00
CA ASN A 75 2.94 9.27 -7.32
C ASN A 75 1.90 8.16 -7.57
N PHE A 76 1.11 7.85 -6.57
CA PHE A 76 0.16 6.73 -6.69
C PHE A 76 -0.92 7.00 -7.74
N ARG A 77 -1.11 8.25 -8.15
CA ARG A 77 -2.07 8.53 -9.22
C ARG A 77 -1.69 7.84 -10.51
N PHE A 78 -0.44 7.43 -10.66
CA PHE A 78 0.01 6.73 -11.84
C PHE A 78 0.11 5.23 -11.62
N MET A 79 -0.55 4.74 -10.57
CA MET A 79 -0.45 3.34 -10.18
C MET A 79 -0.74 2.37 -11.32
N ARG A 80 -1.84 2.60 -12.03
CA ARG A 80 -2.25 1.67 -13.07
C ARG A 80 -1.16 1.50 -14.14
N GLY A 81 -0.69 2.63 -14.66
CA GLY A 81 0.33 2.56 -15.72
C GLY A 81 1.64 1.97 -15.23
N ALA A 82 2.04 2.35 -14.02
CA ALA A 82 3.29 1.86 -13.47
C ALA A 82 3.25 0.35 -13.23
N LEU A 83 2.12 -0.16 -12.76
CA LEU A 83 1.98 -1.60 -12.55
C LEU A 83 1.94 -2.34 -13.87
N ARG A 84 1.25 -1.79 -14.87
CA ARG A 84 1.19 -2.44 -16.17
C ARG A 84 2.55 -2.51 -16.83
N LEU A 85 3.37 -1.50 -16.66
CA LEU A 85 4.72 -1.53 -17.21
C LEU A 85 5.53 -2.66 -16.60
N ARG A 86 5.16 -3.11 -15.42
CA ARG A 86 5.84 -4.20 -14.74
C ARG A 86 5.15 -5.53 -14.93
N GLY A 87 4.16 -5.57 -15.84
CA GLY A 87 3.47 -6.81 -16.12
C GLY A 87 2.40 -7.19 -15.12
N VAL A 88 2.02 -6.26 -14.24
CA VAL A 88 1.03 -6.52 -13.22
C VAL A 88 -0.33 -6.07 -13.73
N THR A 89 -1.24 -7.02 -13.92
CA THR A 89 -2.56 -6.72 -14.45
C THR A 89 -3.67 -6.91 -13.42
N ARG A 90 -3.36 -7.55 -12.30
CA ARG A 90 -4.35 -7.76 -11.24
C ARG A 90 -3.66 -7.64 -9.88
N VAL A 91 -4.38 -7.14 -8.91
CA VAL A 91 -3.89 -7.09 -7.53
C VAL A 91 -4.99 -7.59 -6.62
N ASP A 92 -4.59 -8.15 -5.50
CA ASP A 92 -5.51 -8.71 -4.53
C ASP A 92 -5.87 -7.73 -3.43
N GLY A 93 -5.09 -6.69 -3.26
CA GLY A 93 -5.40 -5.66 -2.28
C GLY A 93 -4.51 -4.46 -2.42
N ILE A 94 -5.01 -3.33 -1.95
CA ILE A 94 -4.30 -2.07 -1.97
C ILE A 94 -4.44 -1.43 -0.60
N LEU A 95 -3.33 -0.91 -0.10
CA LEU A 95 -3.33 -0.19 1.16
C LEU A 95 -2.82 1.22 0.92
N ALA A 96 -3.47 2.19 1.50
CA ALA A 96 -3.02 3.57 1.43
C ALA A 96 -3.24 4.23 2.78
N ASP A 97 -2.20 4.82 3.32
CA ASP A 97 -2.31 5.59 4.54
C ASP A 97 -2.02 7.02 4.12
N LEU A 98 -3.08 7.73 3.78
CA LEU A 98 -2.94 9.00 3.10
C LEU A 98 -2.35 10.11 3.93
N GLY A 99 -2.19 9.93 5.20
CA GLY A 99 -1.46 10.89 6.00
C GLY A 99 -1.84 12.33 5.73
N VAL A 100 -2.88 12.80 6.34
CA VAL A 100 -3.27 14.19 6.19
C VAL A 100 -3.09 14.89 7.51
N SER A 101 -3.15 16.23 7.48
CA SER A 101 -3.02 16.95 8.72
C SER A 101 -4.18 16.61 9.62
N SER A 102 -3.91 16.58 10.88
CA SER A 102 -4.87 16.10 11.86
C SER A 102 -6.16 16.90 11.90
N HIS A 103 -6.15 18.11 11.45
CA HIS A 103 -7.37 18.89 11.51
C HIS A 103 -8.32 18.57 10.36
N HIS A 104 -7.92 17.71 9.46
CA HIS A 104 -8.80 17.37 8.35
C HIS A 104 -9.87 16.37 8.74
N PHE A 105 -9.53 15.15 8.95
CA PHE A 105 -10.49 14.12 9.24
C PHE A 105 -9.85 12.95 9.92
N ASP A 106 -10.52 12.43 10.90
CA ASP A 106 -10.06 11.21 11.53
C ASP A 106 -10.14 10.04 10.58
N ALA A 107 -11.17 10.02 9.77
CA ALA A 107 -11.35 8.90 8.86
C ALA A 107 -10.23 8.80 7.85
N VAL A 108 -9.76 9.96 7.39
CA VAL A 108 -8.69 9.97 6.41
C VAL A 108 -7.39 9.51 7.03
N GLU A 109 -7.19 9.84 8.29
CA GLU A 109 -5.97 9.44 8.96
C GLU A 109 -5.85 7.95 9.12
N ARG A 110 -6.96 7.25 9.08
CA ARG A 110 -6.93 5.80 9.19
C ARG A 110 -6.53 5.12 7.89
N GLY A 111 -6.49 5.88 6.81
CA GLY A 111 -6.06 5.32 5.55
C GLY A 111 -7.13 4.52 4.86
N PHE A 112 -6.73 3.77 3.87
CA PHE A 112 -7.65 3.05 3.02
C PHE A 112 -7.07 1.70 2.68
N SER A 113 -7.90 0.66 2.72
CA SER A 113 -7.52 -0.67 2.31
C SER A 113 -8.61 -1.27 1.44
N PHE A 114 -8.20 -1.94 0.39
CA PHE A 114 -9.11 -2.63 -0.51
C PHE A 114 -8.73 -4.10 -0.57
N ARG A 115 -9.70 -4.96 -0.45
CA ARG A 115 -9.49 -6.38 -0.51
C ARG A 115 -10.31 -6.97 -1.65
N GLY A 116 -9.75 -7.96 -2.33
CA GLY A 116 -10.43 -8.63 -3.42
C GLY A 116 -9.56 -8.58 -4.67
N SER A 117 -9.81 -9.47 -5.61
CA SER A 117 -9.04 -9.53 -6.83
C SER A 117 -9.69 -8.68 -7.89
N ALA A 118 -8.92 -7.83 -8.54
CA ALA A 118 -9.47 -6.94 -9.55
C ALA A 118 -8.43 -6.63 -10.61
N PRO A 119 -8.87 -6.36 -11.85
CA PRO A 119 -7.94 -5.88 -12.87
C PRO A 119 -7.36 -4.55 -12.44
N VAL A 120 -6.13 -4.28 -12.83
CA VAL A 120 -5.45 -3.07 -12.41
C VAL A 120 -6.24 -1.81 -12.78
N SER A 121 -6.84 -1.77 -13.98
CA SER A 121 -7.60 -0.60 -14.38
C SER A 121 -8.80 -0.36 -13.46
N TYR A 122 -9.49 -1.42 -13.09
CA TYR A 122 -10.64 -1.31 -12.21
C TYR A 122 -10.19 -0.92 -10.80
N THR A 123 -9.09 -1.51 -10.35
CA THR A 123 -8.56 -1.21 -9.04
C THR A 123 -8.20 0.27 -8.91
N HIS A 124 -7.65 0.83 -9.97
CA HIS A 124 -7.29 2.23 -9.96
C HIS A 124 -8.52 3.11 -9.74
N LEU A 125 -9.61 2.80 -10.45
CA LEU A 125 -10.84 3.57 -10.31
C LEU A 125 -11.41 3.42 -8.90
N ARG A 126 -11.39 2.21 -8.38
CA ARG A 126 -11.95 1.98 -7.05
C ARG A 126 -11.15 2.72 -5.98
N ALA A 127 -9.83 2.69 -6.09
CA ALA A 127 -9.01 3.39 -5.13
C ALA A 127 -9.29 4.88 -5.18
N HIS A 128 -9.45 5.41 -6.38
CA HIS A 128 -9.72 6.82 -6.54
C HIS A 128 -11.09 7.18 -5.97
N GLU A 129 -12.10 6.39 -6.27
CA GLU A 129 -13.44 6.63 -5.77
C GLU A 129 -13.47 6.57 -4.26
N THR A 130 -12.81 5.60 -3.69
CA THR A 130 -12.79 5.47 -2.24
C THR A 130 -12.13 6.66 -1.59
N SER A 131 -11.07 7.16 -2.21
CA SER A 131 -10.41 8.34 -1.68
C SER A 131 -11.34 9.54 -1.69
N GLN A 132 -12.18 9.64 -2.72
CA GLN A 132 -13.11 10.74 -2.78
C GLN A 132 -14.22 10.60 -1.78
N ASP A 133 -14.61 9.39 -1.49
CA ASP A 133 -15.66 9.16 -0.52
C ASP A 133 -15.20 9.44 0.90
N LEU A 134 -13.93 9.38 1.11
CA LEU A 134 -13.40 9.69 2.42
C LEU A 134 -13.44 11.17 2.71
#